data_d1890b5e4f4531511ee7db9b803a52ca
#
_entry.id   d1890b5e4f4531511ee7db9b803a52ca
#
_cell.length_a   1.000
_cell.length_b   1.000
_cell.length_c   1.000
_cell.angle_alpha   90.00
_cell.angle_beta   90.00
_cell.angle_gamma   90.00
#
_symmetry.space_group_name_H-M   'P 1'
#
loop_
_entity.id
_entity.type
_entity.pdbx_description
1 polymer ?
#
loop_
_entity_poly.entity_id
_entity_poly.type
_entity_poly.pdbx_seq_one_letter_code
_entity_poly.pdbx_strand_id
1 'polypeptide(L)'
;MIKKAFEIFKIKREERWQALVALLLFIVLNALTIIKYNSQFTQLSDNYHKLFVKTFHVAGFDPLTYAVVSCWDTEYNVYRHPLLAFFMYIPNLINQALIALTGINCVQYIVAIILVFCAFYSFIFLYRIFREVIGLKSCDATLLSAFYFSFAYVMVSAMVPDHFIMSMMLLLITLYISGICMQKGRRLTTWQTVVLFVLTAGVSLNNGLKTFLAALFTNGRKFFRPKYLLLGIILPAALMWAVARMEYRTFVWPKEMARHEMRMKKSEEAKQLIYKQYRDTAQVKDSAQVEAAVKAIIQKKAQAKYVRDHKQIWNRNTGKPIAKGEFMGWTDITTSRTETALENLFGEAIQLHRQHLLEDVLRSRPVIVGYDSAINYIVEGIILLLFALGIFFGVRSKFFCLSMLFFLFDIALHIGLGFGINEIYIMTAHYMFFVPIAIAFLLRHLRGKSLSLCRSVLIGLTFYLITYNGALLFRYMLS
;
A
#
# COMPACT_ATOMS: atom_id res chain seq x y z
N MET A 1 19.47 25.51 -5.50
CA MET A 1 19.22 24.05 -5.58
C MET A 1 17.74 23.75 -5.35
N ILE A 2 17.11 24.28 -4.33
CA ILE A 2 15.69 24.06 -3.98
C ILE A 2 14.74 24.47 -5.12
N LYS A 3 14.89 25.64 -5.75
CA LYS A 3 14.06 26.07 -6.90
C LYS A 3 14.04 25.03 -8.04
N LYS A 4 15.20 24.42 -8.39
CA LYS A 4 15.28 23.39 -9.43
C LYS A 4 14.59 22.08 -9.07
N ALA A 5 14.54 21.73 -7.77
CA ALA A 5 13.82 20.55 -7.32
C ALA A 5 12.31 20.69 -7.47
N PHE A 6 11.76 21.89 -7.24
CA PHE A 6 10.33 22.17 -7.42
C PHE A 6 9.92 22.35 -8.90
N GLU A 7 10.85 22.62 -9.81
CA GLU A 7 10.55 22.72 -11.25
C GLU A 7 9.97 21.41 -11.84
N ILE A 8 10.30 20.26 -11.27
CA ILE A 8 9.75 18.98 -11.72
C ILE A 8 8.24 18.85 -11.46
N PHE A 9 7.68 19.61 -10.51
CA PHE A 9 6.25 19.63 -10.22
C PHE A 9 5.46 20.64 -11.07
N LYS A 10 6.13 21.49 -11.84
CA LYS A 10 5.47 22.43 -12.73
C LYS A 10 4.78 21.70 -13.89
N ILE A 11 3.47 21.93 -14.05
CA ILE A 11 2.69 21.36 -15.16
C ILE A 11 3.08 22.04 -16.47
N LYS A 12 3.50 21.24 -17.45
CA LYS A 12 3.88 21.68 -18.78
C LYS A 12 2.64 21.99 -19.61
N ARG A 13 2.79 22.88 -20.62
CA ARG A 13 1.66 23.28 -21.48
C ARG A 13 0.99 22.09 -22.16
N GLU A 14 1.77 21.09 -22.59
CA GLU A 14 1.28 19.88 -23.26
C GLU A 14 0.54 18.90 -22.32
N GLU A 15 0.68 19.06 -20.99
CA GLU A 15 0.09 18.18 -19.97
C GLU A 15 -1.24 18.71 -19.40
N ARG A 16 -1.60 19.97 -19.70
CA ARG A 16 -2.67 20.70 -18.97
C ARG A 16 -4.02 20.01 -19.02
N TRP A 17 -4.44 19.53 -20.20
CA TRP A 17 -5.74 18.90 -20.34
C TRP A 17 -5.80 17.54 -19.67
N GLN A 18 -4.76 16.73 -19.85
CA GLN A 18 -4.64 15.43 -19.18
C GLN A 18 -4.56 15.59 -17.66
N ALA A 19 -3.81 16.59 -17.20
CA ALA A 19 -3.70 16.95 -15.80
C ALA A 19 -5.06 17.37 -15.21
N LEU A 20 -5.82 18.21 -15.93
CA LEU A 20 -7.15 18.64 -15.48
C LEU A 20 -8.11 17.46 -15.34
N VAL A 21 -8.18 16.59 -16.36
CA VAL A 21 -9.05 15.41 -16.34
C VAL A 21 -8.66 14.45 -15.19
N ALA A 22 -7.37 14.19 -15.01
CA ALA A 22 -6.88 13.37 -13.90
C ALA A 22 -7.21 13.98 -12.53
N LEU A 23 -7.02 15.29 -12.36
CA LEU A 23 -7.37 15.99 -11.14
C LEU A 23 -8.84 15.86 -10.81
N LEU A 24 -9.73 16.07 -11.79
CA LEU A 24 -11.18 15.93 -11.61
C LEU A 24 -11.56 14.49 -11.23
N LEU A 25 -10.95 13.48 -11.87
CA LEU A 25 -11.18 12.08 -11.51
C LEU A 25 -10.82 11.81 -10.04
N PHE A 26 -9.64 12.25 -9.60
CA PHE A 26 -9.21 12.00 -8.21
C PHE A 26 -10.02 12.79 -7.18
N ILE A 27 -10.49 13.98 -7.53
CA ILE A 27 -11.44 14.73 -6.68
C ILE A 27 -12.74 13.94 -6.55
N VAL A 28 -13.30 13.42 -7.64
CA VAL A 28 -14.54 12.62 -7.61
C VAL A 28 -14.36 11.36 -6.75
N LEU A 29 -13.27 10.62 -6.93
CA LEU A 29 -13.00 9.41 -6.13
C LEU A 29 -12.93 9.73 -4.62
N ASN A 30 -12.23 10.78 -4.23
CA ASN A 30 -12.14 11.19 -2.83
C ASN A 30 -13.47 11.74 -2.30
N ALA A 31 -14.24 12.45 -3.13
CA ALA A 31 -15.58 12.91 -2.75
C ALA A 31 -16.51 11.75 -2.40
N LEU A 32 -16.44 10.62 -3.12
CA LEU A 32 -17.21 9.42 -2.81
C LEU A 32 -16.88 8.89 -1.40
N THR A 33 -15.60 8.82 -1.04
CA THR A 33 -15.17 8.39 0.31
C THR A 33 -15.66 9.36 1.38
N ILE A 34 -15.58 10.68 1.13
CA ILE A 34 -16.09 11.70 2.04
C ILE A 34 -17.61 11.53 2.22
N ILE A 35 -18.36 11.43 1.14
CA ILE A 35 -19.85 11.29 1.19
C ILE A 35 -20.23 10.08 2.04
N LYS A 36 -19.58 8.93 1.83
CA LYS A 36 -19.89 7.69 2.57
C LYS A 36 -19.68 7.83 4.08
N TYR A 37 -18.59 8.46 4.50
CA TYR A 37 -18.15 8.43 5.91
C TYR A 37 -18.30 9.78 6.64
N ASN A 38 -18.76 10.85 5.99
CA ASN A 38 -18.77 12.20 6.54
C ASN A 38 -19.51 12.30 7.89
N SER A 39 -20.70 11.71 7.99
CA SER A 39 -21.53 11.79 9.20
C SER A 39 -20.87 11.20 10.46
N GLN A 40 -19.95 10.25 10.27
CA GLN A 40 -19.26 9.55 11.35
C GLN A 40 -17.89 10.15 11.63
N PHE A 41 -17.16 10.56 10.58
CA PHE A 41 -15.76 10.95 10.70
C PHE A 41 -15.56 12.43 11.02
N THR A 42 -16.59 13.25 10.91
CA THR A 42 -16.60 14.63 11.40
C THR A 42 -16.85 14.75 12.91
N GLN A 43 -17.22 13.66 13.57
CA GLN A 43 -17.46 13.63 14.99
C GLN A 43 -16.14 13.69 15.78
N LEU A 44 -16.16 14.39 16.92
CA LEU A 44 -15.08 14.34 17.90
C LEU A 44 -15.18 13.03 18.69
N SER A 45 -14.02 12.44 19.01
CA SER A 45 -13.95 11.16 19.70
C SER A 45 -12.74 11.11 20.63
N ASP A 46 -12.93 10.49 21.80
CA ASP A 46 -11.83 10.21 22.75
C ASP A 46 -10.90 9.09 22.23
N ASN A 47 -11.33 8.32 21.22
CA ASN A 47 -10.54 7.24 20.65
C ASN A 47 -10.75 7.15 19.14
N TYR A 48 -10.02 7.98 18.41
CA TYR A 48 -10.05 8.05 16.96
C TYR A 48 -9.61 6.75 16.27
N HIS A 49 -8.61 6.04 16.82
CA HIS A 49 -8.20 4.73 16.30
C HIS A 49 -9.38 3.76 16.27
N LYS A 50 -10.08 3.63 17.39
CA LYS A 50 -11.25 2.75 17.49
C LYS A 50 -12.38 3.18 16.56
N LEU A 51 -12.64 4.50 16.46
CA LEU A 51 -13.66 5.05 15.58
C LEU A 51 -13.40 4.64 14.13
N PHE A 52 -12.21 4.96 13.60
CA PHE A 52 -11.91 4.73 12.18
C PHE A 52 -11.76 3.24 11.85
N VAL A 53 -11.04 2.46 12.66
CA VAL A 53 -10.86 1.02 12.41
C VAL A 53 -12.17 0.22 12.48
N LYS A 54 -13.14 0.67 13.30
CA LYS A 54 -14.45 0.00 13.37
C LYS A 54 -15.39 0.38 12.25
N THR A 55 -15.22 1.55 11.66
CA THR A 55 -16.18 2.13 10.71
C THR A 55 -15.70 2.05 9.27
N PHE A 56 -14.39 2.21 9.04
CA PHE A 56 -13.84 2.17 7.71
C PHE A 56 -13.62 0.72 7.26
N HIS A 57 -14.34 0.30 6.24
CA HIS A 57 -14.28 -1.06 5.70
C HIS A 57 -14.15 -0.97 4.18
N VAL A 58 -12.92 -0.77 3.69
CA VAL A 58 -12.60 -0.79 2.27
C VAL A 58 -11.46 -1.77 2.07
N ALA A 59 -11.80 -3.01 1.72
CA ALA A 59 -10.85 -4.12 1.59
C ALA A 59 -9.96 -4.26 2.86
N GLY A 60 -8.68 -4.56 2.70
CA GLY A 60 -7.71 -4.63 3.80
C GLY A 60 -6.98 -3.30 4.08
N PHE A 61 -7.45 -2.17 3.56
CA PHE A 61 -6.80 -0.88 3.79
C PHE A 61 -7.00 -0.36 5.21
N ASP A 62 -5.91 0.09 5.82
CA ASP A 62 -5.91 0.64 7.16
C ASP A 62 -6.27 2.14 7.18
N PRO A 63 -7.25 2.58 7.98
CA PRO A 63 -7.58 4.01 8.12
C PRO A 63 -6.68 4.75 9.12
N LEU A 64 -5.45 4.27 9.36
CA LEU A 64 -4.55 4.81 10.38
C LEU A 64 -4.17 6.27 10.12
N THR A 65 -4.10 6.70 8.86
CA THR A 65 -3.82 8.09 8.53
C THR A 65 -4.90 9.04 9.09
N TYR A 66 -6.17 8.63 9.08
CA TYR A 66 -7.22 9.41 9.74
C TYR A 66 -7.00 9.51 11.25
N ALA A 67 -6.59 8.42 11.91
CA ALA A 67 -6.33 8.43 13.34
C ALA A 67 -5.16 9.38 13.69
N VAL A 68 -4.03 9.26 12.97
CA VAL A 68 -2.83 10.07 13.19
C VAL A 68 -3.09 11.56 12.93
N VAL A 69 -3.85 11.90 11.90
CA VAL A 69 -4.18 13.31 11.58
C VAL A 69 -5.24 13.86 12.52
N SER A 70 -6.10 13.02 13.13
CA SER A 70 -7.08 13.47 14.12
C SER A 70 -6.46 13.66 15.52
N CYS A 71 -5.56 12.78 15.92
CA CYS A 71 -4.80 12.88 17.18
C CYS A 71 -3.43 12.28 16.94
N TRP A 72 -2.41 13.12 16.87
CA TRP A 72 -1.07 12.67 16.48
C TRP A 72 -0.50 11.65 17.47
N ASP A 73 -0.20 10.48 16.92
CA ASP A 73 0.48 9.40 17.60
C ASP A 73 1.16 8.48 16.56
N THR A 74 2.05 7.60 17.02
CA THR A 74 2.69 6.58 16.19
C THR A 74 1.80 5.34 16.08
N GLU A 75 0.71 5.47 15.31
CA GLU A 75 -0.23 4.36 15.09
C GLU A 75 0.26 3.38 14.03
N TYR A 76 1.16 3.81 13.14
CA TYR A 76 1.76 2.95 12.12
C TYR A 76 2.80 2.00 12.72
N ASN A 77 3.08 0.89 12.03
CA ASN A 77 4.24 0.07 12.37
C ASN A 77 5.53 0.84 12.03
N VAL A 78 6.25 1.30 13.05
CA VAL A 78 7.43 2.19 12.91
C VAL A 78 8.59 1.56 12.14
N TYR A 79 8.71 0.23 12.13
CA TYR A 79 9.73 -0.48 11.34
C TYR A 79 9.34 -0.63 9.86
N ARG A 80 8.06 -0.49 9.54
CA ARG A 80 7.57 -0.50 8.16
C ARG A 80 7.42 0.90 7.58
N HIS A 81 7.06 1.87 8.42
CA HIS A 81 6.72 3.25 8.05
C HIS A 81 7.43 4.28 8.95
N PRO A 82 8.78 4.32 8.95
CA PRO A 82 9.57 5.00 10.00
C PRO A 82 9.41 6.52 10.07
N LEU A 83 8.89 7.19 9.06
CA LEU A 83 8.66 8.64 9.09
C LEU A 83 7.21 9.03 8.77
N LEU A 84 6.32 8.07 8.54
CA LEU A 84 4.97 8.38 8.06
C LEU A 84 4.17 9.18 9.10
N ALA A 85 4.27 8.84 10.38
CA ALA A 85 3.63 9.61 11.45
C ALA A 85 4.16 11.05 11.52
N PHE A 86 5.47 11.25 11.32
CA PHE A 86 6.07 12.58 11.31
C PHE A 86 5.64 13.38 10.06
N PHE A 87 5.48 12.75 8.90
CA PHE A 87 4.94 13.43 7.72
C PHE A 87 3.50 13.88 7.93
N MET A 88 2.73 13.16 8.75
CA MET A 88 1.36 13.51 9.11
C MET A 88 1.26 14.52 10.29
N TYR A 89 2.38 14.96 10.87
CA TYR A 89 2.36 15.93 11.97
C TYR A 89 1.83 17.31 11.53
N ILE A 90 2.28 17.84 10.40
CA ILE A 90 1.76 19.11 9.88
C ILE A 90 0.26 19.00 9.52
N PRO A 91 -0.21 17.98 8.76
CA PRO A 91 -1.64 17.73 8.59
C PRO A 91 -2.44 17.67 9.91
N ASN A 92 -1.88 17.04 10.96
CA ASN A 92 -2.51 17.02 12.28
C ASN A 92 -2.65 18.43 12.87
N LEU A 93 -1.60 19.25 12.85
CA LEU A 93 -1.67 20.62 13.37
C LEU A 93 -2.74 21.43 12.63
N ILE A 94 -2.86 21.28 11.32
CA ILE A 94 -3.91 21.93 10.53
C ILE A 94 -5.31 21.43 10.98
N ASN A 95 -5.46 20.13 11.20
CA ASN A 95 -6.72 19.56 11.67
C ASN A 95 -7.10 20.06 13.06
N GLN A 96 -6.13 20.14 14.00
CA GLN A 96 -6.39 20.68 15.33
C GLN A 96 -6.87 22.16 15.28
N ALA A 97 -6.23 22.96 14.43
CA ALA A 97 -6.66 24.35 14.21
C ALA A 97 -8.09 24.41 13.64
N LEU A 98 -8.42 23.55 12.67
CA LEU A 98 -9.77 23.48 12.10
C LEU A 98 -10.79 22.97 13.12
N ILE A 99 -10.48 21.98 13.94
CA ILE A 99 -11.35 21.52 15.04
C ILE A 99 -11.63 22.67 16.00
N ALA A 100 -10.61 23.44 16.40
CA ALA A 100 -10.78 24.58 17.30
C ALA A 100 -11.68 25.69 16.70
N LEU A 101 -11.64 25.88 15.37
CA LEU A 101 -12.42 26.89 14.67
C LEU A 101 -13.86 26.44 14.35
N THR A 102 -14.05 25.17 14.00
CA THR A 102 -15.31 24.67 13.43
C THR A 102 -16.11 23.75 14.36
N GLY A 103 -15.47 23.21 15.40
CA GLY A 103 -16.05 22.21 16.30
C GLY A 103 -16.20 20.81 15.69
N ILE A 104 -15.70 20.57 14.47
CA ILE A 104 -15.78 19.27 13.80
C ILE A 104 -14.40 18.76 13.40
N ASN A 105 -14.25 17.44 13.28
CA ASN A 105 -13.04 16.82 12.77
C ASN A 105 -12.98 16.91 11.25
N CYS A 106 -12.04 17.70 10.72
CA CYS A 106 -11.86 17.95 9.28
C CYS A 106 -10.91 16.95 8.61
N VAL A 107 -10.57 15.85 9.27
CA VAL A 107 -9.54 14.89 8.84
C VAL A 107 -9.77 14.35 7.43
N GLN A 108 -11.00 14.04 7.04
CA GLN A 108 -11.28 13.50 5.70
C GLN A 108 -10.89 14.46 4.58
N TYR A 109 -11.18 15.76 4.77
CA TYR A 109 -10.86 16.80 3.77
C TYR A 109 -9.33 16.99 3.64
N ILE A 110 -8.62 17.01 4.77
CA ILE A 110 -7.16 17.17 4.79
C ILE A 110 -6.47 15.98 4.12
N VAL A 111 -6.88 14.77 4.49
CA VAL A 111 -6.30 13.54 3.91
C VAL A 111 -6.69 13.42 2.43
N ALA A 112 -7.90 13.79 2.03
CA ALA A 112 -8.30 13.81 0.62
C ALA A 112 -7.40 14.74 -0.22
N ILE A 113 -7.02 15.92 0.29
CA ILE A 113 -6.07 16.83 -0.39
C ILE A 113 -4.72 16.12 -0.60
N ILE A 114 -4.21 15.40 0.41
CA ILE A 114 -2.95 14.65 0.30
C ILE A 114 -3.06 13.53 -0.74
N LEU A 115 -4.16 12.75 -0.70
CA LEU A 115 -4.40 11.64 -1.63
C LEU A 115 -4.54 12.14 -3.07
N VAL A 116 -5.32 13.21 -3.29
CA VAL A 116 -5.48 13.84 -4.61
C VAL A 116 -4.14 14.36 -5.12
N PHE A 117 -3.35 15.03 -4.28
CA PHE A 117 -2.01 15.49 -4.63
C PHE A 117 -1.11 14.33 -5.07
N CYS A 118 -1.06 13.26 -4.28
CA CYS A 118 -0.22 12.10 -4.58
C CYS A 118 -0.69 11.37 -5.86
N ALA A 119 -1.99 11.15 -6.03
CA ALA A 119 -2.55 10.51 -7.22
C ALA A 119 -2.31 11.36 -8.48
N PHE A 120 -2.54 12.66 -8.38
CA PHE A 120 -2.33 13.61 -9.47
C PHE A 120 -0.87 13.60 -9.95
N TYR A 121 0.10 13.72 -9.04
CA TYR A 121 1.51 13.68 -9.43
C TYR A 121 1.96 12.29 -9.85
N SER A 122 1.36 11.22 -9.34
CA SER A 122 1.58 9.87 -9.87
C SER A 122 1.19 9.77 -11.35
N PHE A 123 0.03 10.32 -11.71
CA PHE A 123 -0.41 10.38 -13.12
C PHE A 123 0.58 11.19 -13.97
N ILE A 124 0.97 12.38 -13.52
CA ILE A 124 1.89 13.26 -14.24
C ILE A 124 3.27 12.60 -14.45
N PHE A 125 3.85 12.00 -13.42
CA PHE A 125 5.16 11.36 -13.54
C PHE A 125 5.11 10.08 -14.39
N LEU A 126 4.02 9.32 -14.33
CA LEU A 126 3.83 8.16 -15.21
C LEU A 126 3.69 8.60 -16.68
N TYR A 127 2.88 9.62 -16.96
CA TYR A 127 2.77 10.24 -18.29
C TYR A 127 4.14 10.70 -18.80
N ARG A 128 4.93 11.39 -17.97
CA ARG A 128 6.28 11.85 -18.33
C ARG A 128 7.26 10.70 -18.56
N ILE A 129 7.14 9.60 -17.82
CA ILE A 129 7.93 8.39 -18.10
C ILE A 129 7.63 7.90 -19.52
N PHE A 130 6.37 7.81 -19.90
CA PHE A 130 6.00 7.41 -21.27
C PHE A 130 6.45 8.41 -22.32
N ARG A 131 6.25 9.67 -22.06
CA ARG A 131 6.50 10.76 -23.00
C ARG A 131 7.98 11.07 -23.17
N GLU A 132 8.69 11.28 -22.06
CA GLU A 132 10.05 11.83 -22.03
C GLU A 132 11.13 10.77 -21.86
N VAL A 133 10.84 9.66 -21.14
CA VAL A 133 11.83 8.59 -20.93
C VAL A 133 11.70 7.50 -22.00
N ILE A 134 10.50 7.07 -22.32
CA ILE A 134 10.28 6.04 -23.35
C ILE A 134 10.16 6.64 -24.74
N GLY A 135 9.68 7.88 -24.86
CA GLY A 135 9.60 8.62 -26.12
C GLY A 135 8.35 8.36 -26.94
N LEU A 136 7.22 8.06 -26.28
CA LEU A 136 5.91 7.87 -26.95
C LEU A 136 5.30 9.22 -27.39
N LYS A 137 4.32 9.16 -28.28
CA LYS A 137 3.46 10.32 -28.62
C LYS A 137 2.55 10.65 -27.42
N SER A 138 2.11 11.91 -27.33
CA SER A 138 1.25 12.38 -26.23
C SER A 138 -0.02 11.55 -26.08
N CYS A 139 -0.69 11.18 -27.20
CA CYS A 139 -1.90 10.36 -27.17
C CYS A 139 -1.65 8.96 -26.56
N ASP A 140 -0.53 8.30 -26.90
CA ASP A 140 -0.18 6.99 -26.36
C ASP A 140 0.20 7.07 -24.88
N ALA A 141 0.93 8.12 -24.49
CA ALA A 141 1.27 8.39 -23.10
C ALA A 141 0.02 8.65 -22.25
N THR A 142 -0.95 9.41 -22.77
CA THR A 142 -2.24 9.65 -22.10
C THR A 142 -3.04 8.37 -21.98
N LEU A 143 -3.14 7.59 -23.07
CA LEU A 143 -3.87 6.32 -23.08
C LEU A 143 -3.32 5.33 -22.05
N LEU A 144 -2.00 5.13 -22.01
CA LEU A 144 -1.38 4.22 -21.04
C LEU A 144 -1.50 4.72 -19.60
N SER A 145 -1.45 6.03 -19.37
CA SER A 145 -1.68 6.60 -18.04
C SER A 145 -3.13 6.37 -17.60
N ALA A 146 -4.10 6.65 -18.47
CA ALA A 146 -5.51 6.38 -18.22
C ALA A 146 -5.78 4.88 -18.01
N PHE A 147 -5.16 4.02 -18.81
CA PHE A 147 -5.24 2.57 -18.66
C PHE A 147 -4.76 2.11 -17.27
N TYR A 148 -3.62 2.62 -16.79
CA TYR A 148 -3.12 2.28 -15.45
C TYR A 148 -4.07 2.74 -14.34
N PHE A 149 -4.55 3.99 -14.42
CA PHE A 149 -5.47 4.54 -13.43
C PHE A 149 -6.91 4.01 -13.55
N SER A 150 -7.18 3.13 -14.51
CA SER A 150 -8.40 2.34 -14.59
C SER A 150 -8.33 0.99 -13.84
N PHE A 151 -7.16 0.58 -13.36
CA PHE A 151 -7.01 -0.64 -12.56
C PHE A 151 -7.72 -0.48 -11.21
N ALA A 152 -8.39 -1.52 -10.78
CA ALA A 152 -9.25 -1.52 -9.60
C ALA A 152 -8.56 -0.95 -8.36
N TYR A 153 -7.47 -1.59 -7.93
CA TYR A 153 -6.80 -1.18 -6.70
C TYR A 153 -5.85 0.01 -6.85
N VAL A 154 -5.60 0.48 -8.06
CA VAL A 154 -5.01 1.81 -8.30
C VAL A 154 -6.05 2.91 -8.02
N MET A 155 -7.30 2.72 -8.50
CA MET A 155 -8.41 3.64 -8.19
C MET A 155 -8.71 3.66 -6.69
N VAL A 156 -8.78 2.48 -6.06
CA VAL A 156 -9.03 2.37 -4.61
C VAL A 156 -7.90 3.04 -3.81
N SER A 157 -6.63 2.77 -4.14
CA SER A 157 -5.48 3.40 -3.46
C SER A 157 -5.47 4.93 -3.56
N ALA A 158 -6.10 5.50 -4.61
CA ALA A 158 -6.20 6.94 -4.79
C ALA A 158 -7.28 7.61 -3.92
N MET A 159 -8.12 6.84 -3.22
CA MET A 159 -9.24 7.35 -2.44
C MET A 159 -9.31 6.84 -0.99
N VAL A 160 -8.38 5.96 -0.57
CA VAL A 160 -8.32 5.42 0.79
C VAL A 160 -7.17 6.04 1.59
N PRO A 161 -7.32 6.24 2.91
CA PRO A 161 -6.35 6.96 3.76
C PRO A 161 -5.14 6.09 4.13
N ASP A 162 -4.51 5.46 3.15
CA ASP A 162 -3.36 4.58 3.35
C ASP A 162 -2.13 5.13 2.59
N HIS A 163 -0.96 4.59 2.90
CA HIS A 163 0.34 5.05 2.39
C HIS A 163 0.63 4.66 0.93
N PHE A 164 -0.18 3.78 0.33
CA PHE A 164 0.13 3.19 -1.00
C PHE A 164 0.22 4.22 -2.12
N ILE A 165 -0.71 5.19 -2.17
CA ILE A 165 -0.67 6.24 -3.19
C ILE A 165 0.53 7.19 -3.01
N MET A 166 0.93 7.46 -1.76
CA MET A 166 2.12 8.26 -1.45
C MET A 166 3.38 7.53 -1.92
N SER A 167 3.48 6.23 -1.65
CA SER A 167 4.57 5.37 -2.14
C SER A 167 4.64 5.35 -3.65
N MET A 168 3.49 5.21 -4.35
CA MET A 168 3.43 5.21 -5.81
C MET A 168 4.00 6.50 -6.40
N MET A 169 3.60 7.65 -5.88
CA MET A 169 4.13 8.95 -6.32
C MET A 169 5.66 8.99 -6.18
N LEU A 170 6.20 8.60 -5.04
CA LEU A 170 7.64 8.63 -4.78
C LEU A 170 8.43 7.64 -5.65
N LEU A 171 7.87 6.46 -5.91
CA LEU A 171 8.46 5.46 -6.80
C LEU A 171 8.47 5.95 -8.25
N LEU A 172 7.39 6.55 -8.73
CA LEU A 172 7.31 7.11 -10.08
C LEU A 172 8.22 8.34 -10.26
N ILE A 173 8.36 9.19 -9.25
CA ILE A 173 9.36 10.28 -9.22
C ILE A 173 10.77 9.68 -9.33
N THR A 174 11.07 8.66 -8.56
CA THR A 174 12.38 7.99 -8.57
C THR A 174 12.70 7.40 -9.95
N LEU A 175 11.74 6.69 -10.57
CA LEU A 175 11.89 6.15 -11.92
C LEU A 175 12.04 7.26 -12.97
N TYR A 176 11.24 8.33 -12.90
CA TYR A 176 11.33 9.44 -13.84
C TYR A 176 12.70 10.13 -13.78
N ILE A 177 13.16 10.51 -12.57
CA ILE A 177 14.47 11.16 -12.40
C ILE A 177 15.59 10.24 -12.88
N SER A 178 15.54 8.94 -12.54
CA SER A 178 16.54 7.96 -12.97
C SER A 178 16.53 7.75 -14.48
N GLY A 179 15.35 7.67 -15.10
CA GLY A 179 15.19 7.57 -16.54
C GLY A 179 15.78 8.77 -17.29
N ILE A 180 15.48 9.99 -16.85
CA ILE A 180 16.05 11.22 -17.41
C ILE A 180 17.58 11.28 -17.21
N CYS A 181 18.08 10.84 -16.04
CA CYS A 181 19.53 10.77 -15.82
C CYS A 181 20.20 9.78 -16.77
N MET A 182 19.63 8.60 -16.96
CA MET A 182 20.15 7.58 -17.90
C MET A 182 20.19 8.09 -19.35
N GLN A 183 19.13 8.75 -19.81
CA GLN A 183 19.06 9.32 -21.16
C GLN A 183 20.14 10.39 -21.40
N LYS A 184 20.35 11.25 -20.39
CA LYS A 184 21.32 12.36 -20.49
C LYS A 184 22.74 11.96 -20.10
N GLY A 185 23.03 10.66 -19.87
CA GLY A 185 24.33 10.20 -19.40
C GLY A 185 24.75 10.79 -18.05
N ARG A 186 23.79 11.31 -17.29
CA ARG A 186 24.00 11.89 -15.95
C ARG A 186 23.87 10.82 -14.88
N ARG A 187 24.28 11.17 -13.66
CA ARG A 187 24.21 10.30 -12.48
C ARG A 187 23.29 10.89 -11.44
N LEU A 188 22.71 10.02 -10.63
CA LEU A 188 22.12 10.44 -9.38
C LEU A 188 23.26 10.89 -8.44
N THR A 189 23.19 12.13 -7.97
CA THR A 189 24.11 12.64 -6.95
C THR A 189 23.81 11.96 -5.60
N THR A 190 24.79 11.96 -4.68
CA THR A 190 24.60 11.46 -3.32
C THR A 190 23.38 12.11 -2.66
N TRP A 191 23.25 13.44 -2.77
CA TRP A 191 22.11 14.16 -2.19
C TRP A 191 20.75 13.72 -2.77
N GLN A 192 20.64 13.60 -4.10
CA GLN A 192 19.42 13.12 -4.73
C GLN A 192 19.04 11.72 -4.25
N THR A 193 20.03 10.82 -4.15
CA THR A 193 19.79 9.46 -3.65
C THR A 193 19.32 9.48 -2.20
N VAL A 194 19.96 10.28 -1.33
CA VAL A 194 19.57 10.41 0.09
C VAL A 194 18.14 10.94 0.22
N VAL A 195 17.80 12.02 -0.49
CA VAL A 195 16.45 12.62 -0.41
C VAL A 195 15.39 11.65 -0.91
N LEU A 196 15.61 11.02 -2.09
CA LEU A 196 14.68 10.02 -2.61
C LEU A 196 14.53 8.84 -1.67
N PHE A 197 15.63 8.35 -1.09
CA PHE A 197 15.59 7.26 -0.11
C PHE A 197 14.83 7.65 1.15
N VAL A 198 15.15 8.80 1.76
CA VAL A 198 14.50 9.23 3.02
C VAL A 198 12.99 9.41 2.85
N LEU A 199 12.57 10.02 1.75
CA LEU A 199 11.14 10.18 1.46
C LEU A 199 10.47 8.83 1.20
N THR A 200 11.06 7.98 0.34
CA THR A 200 10.45 6.70 -0.06
C THR A 200 10.47 5.69 1.08
N ALA A 201 11.61 5.51 1.75
CA ALA A 201 11.76 4.60 2.90
C ALA A 201 10.99 5.11 4.12
N GLY A 202 10.90 6.42 4.31
CA GLY A 202 10.15 7.03 5.40
C GLY A 202 8.65 6.73 5.32
N VAL A 203 8.10 6.67 4.11
CA VAL A 203 6.70 6.24 3.88
C VAL A 203 6.59 4.72 3.92
N SER A 204 7.50 3.99 3.28
CA SER A 204 7.51 2.53 3.27
C SER A 204 8.95 2.03 3.11
N LEU A 205 9.48 1.40 4.16
CA LEU A 205 10.90 1.01 4.24
C LEU A 205 11.33 0.10 3.09
N ASN A 206 10.49 -0.87 2.72
CA ASN A 206 10.77 -1.80 1.62
C ASN A 206 10.97 -1.07 0.29
N ASN A 207 10.22 -0.01 0.05
CA ASN A 207 10.34 0.80 -1.17
C ASN A 207 11.65 1.59 -1.23
N GLY A 208 12.28 1.86 -0.08
CA GLY A 208 13.60 2.49 -0.03
C GLY A 208 14.69 1.70 -0.77
N LEU A 209 14.62 0.36 -0.76
CA LEU A 209 15.55 -0.49 -1.52
C LEU A 209 15.46 -0.24 -3.04
N LYS A 210 14.27 0.05 -3.55
CA LYS A 210 14.06 0.40 -4.97
C LYS A 210 14.80 1.70 -5.35
N THR A 211 14.90 2.66 -4.43
CA THR A 211 15.72 3.87 -4.63
C THR A 211 17.21 3.54 -4.78
N PHE A 212 17.71 2.58 -4.01
CA PHE A 212 19.10 2.14 -4.16
C PHE A 212 19.34 1.36 -5.46
N LEU A 213 18.38 0.56 -5.90
CA LEU A 213 18.40 -0.06 -7.24
C LEU A 213 18.44 0.98 -8.34
N ALA A 214 17.62 2.04 -8.22
CA ALA A 214 17.62 3.16 -9.17
C ALA A 214 18.98 3.88 -9.21
N ALA A 215 19.59 4.09 -8.04
CA ALA A 215 20.94 4.67 -7.95
C ALA A 215 22.01 3.73 -8.56
N LEU A 216 21.93 2.43 -8.31
CA LEU A 216 22.84 1.44 -8.90
C LEU A 216 22.77 1.45 -10.44
N PHE A 217 21.55 1.37 -10.98
CA PHE A 217 21.36 1.39 -12.44
C PHE A 217 21.79 2.71 -13.07
N THR A 218 21.54 3.83 -12.43
CA THR A 218 21.89 5.15 -12.96
C THR A 218 23.40 5.40 -12.91
N ASN A 219 24.06 5.00 -11.80
CA ASN A 219 25.47 5.29 -11.55
C ASN A 219 26.43 4.19 -12.05
N GLY A 220 25.93 2.96 -12.27
CA GLY A 220 26.72 1.80 -12.67
C GLY A 220 27.87 1.54 -11.68
N ARG A 221 29.09 1.21 -12.18
CA ARG A 221 30.25 0.93 -11.33
C ARG A 221 30.60 2.04 -10.33
N LYS A 222 30.18 3.28 -10.59
CA LYS A 222 30.45 4.43 -9.70
C LYS A 222 29.57 4.45 -8.45
N PHE A 223 28.51 3.63 -8.41
CA PHE A 223 27.72 3.35 -7.22
C PHE A 223 28.61 2.78 -6.09
N PHE A 224 29.59 1.94 -6.43
CA PHE A 224 30.49 1.28 -5.47
C PHE A 224 31.67 2.16 -5.01
N ARG A 225 31.75 3.43 -5.40
CA ARG A 225 32.76 4.33 -4.87
C ARG A 225 32.58 4.50 -3.36
N PRO A 226 33.66 4.37 -2.53
CA PRO A 226 33.51 4.35 -1.06
C PRO A 226 32.74 5.54 -0.51
N LYS A 227 33.02 6.75 -0.99
CA LYS A 227 32.32 7.97 -0.57
C LYS A 227 30.81 7.93 -0.91
N TYR A 228 30.44 7.46 -2.11
CA TYR A 228 29.03 7.37 -2.50
C TYR A 228 28.32 6.27 -1.74
N LEU A 229 28.94 5.09 -1.61
CA LEU A 229 28.39 3.95 -0.88
C LEU A 229 28.15 4.30 0.59
N LEU A 230 29.15 4.94 1.24
CA LEU A 230 29.04 5.34 2.65
C LEU A 230 27.97 6.40 2.85
N LEU A 231 28.05 7.53 2.14
CA LEU A 231 27.22 8.70 2.39
C LEU A 231 25.84 8.63 1.70
N GLY A 232 25.70 7.90 0.61
CA GLY A 232 24.47 7.80 -0.16
C GLY A 232 23.62 6.59 0.15
N ILE A 233 24.21 5.52 0.73
CA ILE A 233 23.53 4.24 0.95
C ILE A 233 23.59 3.85 2.42
N ILE A 234 24.80 3.55 2.95
CA ILE A 234 24.96 2.96 4.28
C ILE A 234 24.50 3.91 5.38
N LEU A 235 25.01 5.14 5.37
CA LEU A 235 24.67 6.13 6.39
C LEU A 235 23.18 6.49 6.42
N PRO A 236 22.51 6.79 5.30
CA PRO A 236 21.07 7.05 5.31
C PRO A 236 20.24 5.83 5.78
N ALA A 237 20.62 4.61 5.38
CA ALA A 237 19.95 3.40 5.83
C ALA A 237 20.12 3.16 7.33
N ALA A 238 21.34 3.36 7.86
CA ALA A 238 21.62 3.24 9.30
C ALA A 238 20.88 4.31 10.11
N LEU A 239 20.83 5.56 9.61
CA LEU A 239 20.09 6.64 10.28
C LEU A 239 18.57 6.36 10.25
N MET A 240 18.02 5.87 9.14
CA MET A 240 16.59 5.50 9.05
C MET A 240 16.25 4.42 10.08
N TRP A 241 17.09 3.39 10.19
CA TRP A 241 16.92 2.35 11.21
C TRP A 241 17.04 2.89 12.63
N ALA A 242 18.00 3.77 12.90
CA ALA A 242 18.19 4.41 14.20
C ALA A 242 16.97 5.27 14.59
N VAL A 243 16.41 6.03 13.64
CA VAL A 243 15.18 6.81 13.83
C VAL A 243 14.00 5.89 14.16
N ALA A 244 13.77 4.84 13.37
CA ALA A 244 12.72 3.86 13.64
C ALA A 244 12.88 3.21 15.04
N ARG A 245 14.11 2.90 15.44
CA ARG A 245 14.41 2.34 16.76
C ARG A 245 14.16 3.34 17.89
N MET A 246 14.50 4.60 17.67
CA MET A 246 14.23 5.69 18.62
C MET A 246 12.72 5.90 18.76
N GLU A 247 12.01 6.00 17.65
CA GLU A 247 10.55 6.14 17.62
C GLU A 247 9.86 5.00 18.37
N TYR A 248 10.25 3.74 18.09
CA TYR A 248 9.73 2.58 18.80
C TYR A 248 9.94 2.69 20.31
N ARG A 249 11.17 3.01 20.75
CA ARG A 249 11.50 3.12 22.19
C ARG A 249 10.76 4.24 22.90
N THR A 250 10.53 5.36 22.19
CA THR A 250 9.94 6.56 22.78
C THR A 250 8.41 6.47 22.84
N PHE A 251 7.78 6.01 21.77
CA PHE A 251 6.33 6.12 21.61
C PHE A 251 5.60 4.77 21.69
N VAL A 252 6.19 3.69 21.18
CA VAL A 252 5.52 2.40 21.06
C VAL A 252 5.77 1.51 22.28
N TRP A 253 7.03 1.34 22.64
CA TRP A 253 7.44 0.48 23.76
C TRP A 253 6.72 0.75 25.08
N PRO A 254 6.58 2.00 25.56
CA PRO A 254 5.86 2.27 26.81
C PRO A 254 4.41 1.82 26.80
N LYS A 255 3.74 1.99 25.65
CA LYS A 255 2.35 1.57 25.46
C LYS A 255 2.21 0.05 25.40
N GLU A 256 3.16 -0.64 24.77
CA GLU A 256 3.19 -2.11 24.74
C GLU A 256 3.42 -2.68 26.14
N MET A 257 4.34 -2.11 26.90
CA MET A 257 4.59 -2.53 28.28
C MET A 257 3.34 -2.32 29.16
N ALA A 258 2.72 -1.14 29.11
CA ALA A 258 1.50 -0.87 29.87
C ALA A 258 0.36 -1.83 29.47
N ARG A 259 0.20 -2.13 28.17
CA ARG A 259 -0.76 -3.13 27.70
C ARG A 259 -0.43 -4.54 28.18
N HIS A 260 0.85 -4.89 28.20
CA HIS A 260 1.31 -6.19 28.71
C HIS A 260 1.01 -6.32 30.21
N GLU A 261 1.36 -5.33 31.01
CA GLU A 261 1.08 -5.29 32.46
C GLU A 261 -0.42 -5.40 32.76
N MET A 262 -1.25 -4.63 32.03
CA MET A 262 -2.71 -4.75 32.16
C MET A 262 -3.24 -6.15 31.81
N ARG A 263 -2.67 -6.80 30.77
CA ARG A 263 -3.06 -8.17 30.39
C ARG A 263 -2.66 -9.18 31.47
N MET A 264 -1.44 -9.02 32.04
CA MET A 264 -0.96 -9.88 33.13
C MET A 264 -1.85 -9.72 34.35
N LYS A 265 -2.15 -8.48 34.77
CA LYS A 265 -3.06 -8.18 35.89
C LYS A 265 -4.45 -8.80 35.69
N LYS A 266 -5.07 -8.58 34.53
CA LYS A 266 -6.38 -9.18 34.21
C LYS A 266 -6.33 -10.72 34.19
N SER A 267 -5.24 -11.31 33.73
CA SER A 267 -5.06 -12.75 33.73
C SER A 267 -4.96 -13.30 35.14
N GLU A 268 -4.24 -12.61 36.04
CA GLU A 268 -4.11 -13.01 37.43
C GLU A 268 -5.44 -12.83 38.19
N GLU A 269 -6.14 -11.70 38.00
CA GLU A 269 -7.48 -11.47 38.56
C GLU A 269 -8.46 -12.56 38.12
N ALA A 270 -8.44 -12.92 36.82
CA ALA A 270 -9.30 -14.01 36.31
C ALA A 270 -8.93 -15.36 36.92
N LYS A 271 -7.65 -15.62 37.15
CA LYS A 271 -7.19 -16.86 37.83
C LYS A 271 -7.65 -16.89 39.29
N GLN A 272 -7.47 -15.78 40.01
CA GLN A 272 -7.94 -15.69 41.42
C GLN A 272 -9.43 -15.82 41.55
N LEU A 273 -10.22 -15.27 40.58
CA LEU A 273 -11.67 -15.47 40.56
C LEU A 273 -12.04 -16.94 40.38
N ILE A 274 -11.35 -17.69 39.51
CA ILE A 274 -11.55 -19.13 39.34
C ILE A 274 -11.21 -19.87 40.64
N TYR A 275 -10.11 -19.51 41.30
CA TYR A 275 -9.75 -20.10 42.61
C TYR A 275 -10.82 -19.86 43.66
N LYS A 276 -11.34 -18.62 43.77
CA LYS A 276 -12.41 -18.29 44.73
C LYS A 276 -13.69 -19.04 44.41
N GLN A 277 -14.15 -19.03 43.16
CA GLN A 277 -15.36 -19.76 42.75
C GLN A 277 -15.26 -21.25 43.00
N TYR A 278 -14.10 -21.86 42.72
CA TYR A 278 -13.90 -23.29 42.97
C TYR A 278 -13.89 -23.61 44.46
N ARG A 279 -13.24 -22.79 45.30
CA ARG A 279 -13.19 -22.96 46.75
C ARG A 279 -14.57 -22.79 47.39
N ASP A 280 -15.38 -21.87 46.89
CA ASP A 280 -16.74 -21.62 47.41
C ASP A 280 -17.73 -22.70 47.01
N THR A 281 -17.49 -23.45 45.91
CA THR A 281 -18.40 -24.51 45.41
C THR A 281 -17.94 -25.93 45.70
N ALA A 282 -16.65 -26.15 45.93
CA ALA A 282 -16.10 -27.50 46.17
C ALA A 282 -15.93 -27.75 47.66
N GLN A 283 -16.40 -28.89 48.15
CA GLN A 283 -16.21 -29.33 49.54
C GLN A 283 -14.77 -29.79 49.85
N VAL A 284 -13.82 -29.60 48.92
CA VAL A 284 -12.43 -30.07 49.02
C VAL A 284 -11.60 -29.06 49.77
N LYS A 285 -10.99 -29.47 50.90
CA LYS A 285 -10.11 -28.61 51.74
C LYS A 285 -8.62 -28.75 51.41
N ASP A 286 -8.22 -29.73 50.63
CA ASP A 286 -6.84 -29.97 50.25
C ASP A 286 -6.34 -28.95 49.19
N SER A 287 -5.35 -28.17 49.54
CA SER A 287 -4.77 -27.12 48.72
C SER A 287 -4.20 -27.64 47.41
N ALA A 288 -3.58 -28.82 47.38
CA ALA A 288 -2.99 -29.44 46.19
C ALA A 288 -4.05 -29.88 45.17
N GLN A 289 -5.17 -30.44 45.69
CA GLN A 289 -6.29 -30.85 44.83
C GLN A 289 -7.01 -29.62 44.24
N VAL A 290 -7.16 -28.55 45.00
CA VAL A 290 -7.73 -27.27 44.53
C VAL A 290 -6.84 -26.68 43.41
N GLU A 291 -5.53 -26.68 43.59
CA GLU A 291 -4.59 -26.14 42.56
C GLU A 291 -4.65 -26.98 41.26
N ALA A 292 -4.65 -28.29 41.36
CA ALA A 292 -4.75 -29.18 40.20
C ALA A 292 -6.08 -29.00 39.44
N ALA A 293 -7.19 -28.86 40.17
CA ALA A 293 -8.50 -28.64 39.56
C ALA A 293 -8.61 -27.27 38.87
N VAL A 294 -8.12 -26.21 39.51
CA VAL A 294 -8.09 -24.87 38.92
C VAL A 294 -7.22 -24.85 37.67
N LYS A 295 -6.04 -25.50 37.70
CA LYS A 295 -5.17 -25.64 36.51
C LYS A 295 -5.88 -26.33 35.35
N ALA A 296 -6.64 -27.42 35.64
CA ALA A 296 -7.44 -28.13 34.63
C ALA A 296 -8.54 -27.22 34.06
N ILE A 297 -9.23 -26.42 34.88
CA ILE A 297 -10.26 -25.46 34.43
C ILE A 297 -9.65 -24.40 33.51
N ILE A 298 -8.49 -23.85 33.89
CA ILE A 298 -7.76 -22.84 33.07
C ILE A 298 -7.35 -23.44 31.74
N GLN A 299 -6.80 -24.66 31.72
CA GLN A 299 -6.45 -25.38 30.48
C GLN A 299 -7.66 -25.62 29.59
N LYS A 300 -8.80 -26.09 30.18
CA LYS A 300 -10.05 -26.30 29.44
C LYS A 300 -10.59 -25.00 28.84
N LYS A 301 -10.55 -23.87 29.58
CA LYS A 301 -10.93 -22.54 29.07
C LYS A 301 -9.98 -22.08 27.97
N ALA A 302 -8.68 -22.28 28.11
CA ALA A 302 -7.68 -21.95 27.08
C ALA A 302 -7.88 -22.77 25.80
N GLN A 303 -8.16 -24.08 25.94
CA GLN A 303 -8.47 -24.96 24.81
C GLN A 303 -9.77 -24.56 24.10
N ALA A 304 -10.83 -24.28 24.86
CA ALA A 304 -12.09 -23.81 24.30
C ALA A 304 -11.94 -22.47 23.57
N LYS A 305 -11.14 -21.55 24.11
CA LYS A 305 -10.76 -20.28 23.45
C LYS A 305 -9.98 -20.56 22.16
N TYR A 306 -8.97 -21.42 22.20
CA TYR A 306 -8.17 -21.81 21.03
C TYR A 306 -9.06 -22.34 19.89
N VAL A 307 -9.95 -23.28 20.19
CA VAL A 307 -10.88 -23.86 19.20
C VAL A 307 -11.82 -22.83 18.63
N ARG A 308 -12.35 -21.93 19.47
CA ARG A 308 -13.21 -20.82 19.02
C ARG A 308 -12.45 -19.86 18.10
N ASP A 309 -11.26 -19.45 18.50
CA ASP A 309 -10.45 -18.47 17.77
C ASP A 309 -9.99 -19.04 16.43
N HIS A 310 -9.68 -20.35 16.34
CA HIS A 310 -9.34 -21.05 15.10
C HIS A 310 -10.49 -21.13 14.08
N LYS A 311 -11.74 -21.02 14.52
CA LYS A 311 -12.92 -20.97 13.65
C LYS A 311 -13.16 -19.57 13.05
N GLN A 312 -12.52 -18.56 13.57
CA GLN A 312 -12.69 -17.17 13.07
C GLN A 312 -12.04 -16.99 11.71
N ILE A 313 -12.66 -16.17 10.85
CA ILE A 313 -12.19 -15.92 9.48
C ILE A 313 -10.76 -15.40 9.49
N TRP A 314 -10.47 -14.40 10.33
CA TRP A 314 -9.13 -13.80 10.43
C TRP A 314 -8.04 -14.85 10.74
N ASN A 315 -8.34 -15.86 11.54
CA ASN A 315 -7.37 -16.91 11.89
C ASN A 315 -7.24 -17.98 10.79
N ARG A 316 -8.34 -18.29 10.10
CA ARG A 316 -8.30 -19.22 8.96
C ARG A 316 -7.55 -18.66 7.76
N ASN A 317 -7.70 -17.35 7.52
CA ASN A 317 -7.12 -16.67 6.37
C ASN A 317 -5.70 -16.13 6.66
N THR A 318 -5.25 -16.14 7.91
CA THR A 318 -3.85 -15.89 8.26
C THR A 318 -3.05 -17.16 8.02
N GLY A 319 -2.06 -17.09 7.16
CA GLY A 319 -1.20 -18.22 6.80
C GLY A 319 -0.17 -18.57 7.87
N LYS A 320 0.71 -19.51 7.55
CA LYS A 320 1.82 -19.89 8.44
C LYS A 320 3.08 -19.11 8.08
N PRO A 321 3.64 -18.30 9.00
CA PRO A 321 4.86 -17.56 8.73
C PRO A 321 6.07 -18.48 8.59
N ILE A 322 7.06 -18.05 7.82
CA ILE A 322 8.36 -18.76 7.66
C ILE A 322 9.09 -18.83 9.01
N ALA A 323 9.06 -17.70 9.76
CA ALA A 323 9.67 -17.59 11.08
C ALA A 323 8.95 -16.57 11.95
N LYS A 324 9.19 -16.60 13.26
CA LYS A 324 8.71 -15.57 14.19
C LYS A 324 9.55 -14.30 14.04
N GLY A 325 8.96 -13.14 14.28
CA GLY A 325 9.62 -11.82 14.28
C GLY A 325 8.81 -10.77 13.54
N GLU A 326 9.23 -9.51 13.67
CA GLU A 326 8.53 -8.33 13.13
C GLU A 326 8.30 -8.42 11.62
N PHE A 327 9.30 -8.80 10.85
CA PHE A 327 9.20 -8.93 9.40
C PHE A 327 8.70 -10.33 9.00
N MET A 328 9.34 -11.39 9.52
CA MET A 328 9.06 -12.77 9.09
C MET A 328 7.68 -13.27 9.55
N GLY A 329 7.10 -12.67 10.59
CA GLY A 329 5.75 -12.98 11.06
C GLY A 329 4.64 -12.59 10.07
N TRP A 330 4.94 -11.75 9.06
CA TRP A 330 4.01 -11.36 7.99
C TRP A 330 4.14 -12.21 6.73
N THR A 331 5.10 -13.14 6.69
CA THR A 331 5.26 -14.09 5.57
C THR A 331 4.22 -15.22 5.68
N ASP A 332 3.98 -15.89 4.58
CA ASP A 332 3.08 -17.05 4.53
C ASP A 332 3.60 -18.11 3.57
N ILE A 333 3.67 -19.34 4.01
CA ILE A 333 4.07 -20.50 3.20
C ILE A 333 2.89 -21.37 2.76
N THR A 334 1.67 -21.06 3.20
CA THR A 334 0.50 -21.92 3.02
C THR A 334 -0.45 -21.47 1.90
N THR A 335 -0.55 -20.16 1.63
CA THR A 335 -1.42 -19.63 0.57
C THR A 335 -0.89 -20.02 -0.82
N SER A 336 -1.76 -20.46 -1.70
CA SER A 336 -1.44 -20.88 -3.08
C SER A 336 -0.86 -19.71 -3.90
N ARG A 337 0.37 -19.86 -4.39
CA ARG A 337 1.06 -18.85 -5.21
C ARG A 337 0.44 -18.68 -6.58
N THR A 338 0.03 -19.79 -7.19
CA THR A 338 -0.56 -19.79 -8.54
C THR A 338 -1.93 -19.14 -8.54
N GLU A 339 -2.80 -19.53 -7.60
CA GLU A 339 -4.13 -18.92 -7.49
C GLU A 339 -4.03 -17.44 -7.10
N THR A 340 -3.12 -17.09 -6.18
CA THR A 340 -2.89 -15.68 -5.83
C THR A 340 -2.38 -14.87 -7.02
N ALA A 341 -1.49 -15.43 -7.85
CA ALA A 341 -1.01 -14.72 -9.03
C ALA A 341 -2.13 -14.48 -10.04
N LEU A 342 -3.01 -15.46 -10.25
CA LEU A 342 -4.11 -15.37 -11.18
C LEU A 342 -5.24 -14.49 -10.63
N GLU A 343 -5.80 -14.82 -9.48
CA GLU A 343 -7.03 -14.19 -8.99
C GLU A 343 -6.77 -12.85 -8.27
N ASN A 344 -5.64 -12.71 -7.56
CA ASN A 344 -5.37 -11.51 -6.76
C ASN A 344 -4.39 -10.55 -7.44
N LEU A 345 -3.22 -11.06 -7.93
CA LEU A 345 -2.17 -10.18 -8.48
C LEU A 345 -2.56 -9.59 -9.84
N PHE A 346 -3.05 -10.40 -10.78
CA PHE A 346 -3.47 -9.95 -12.12
C PHE A 346 -5.00 -9.89 -12.26
N GLY A 347 -5.74 -10.58 -11.42
CA GLY A 347 -7.20 -10.51 -11.35
C GLY A 347 -7.66 -9.27 -10.59
N GLU A 348 -7.85 -9.38 -9.28
CA GLU A 348 -8.49 -8.35 -8.44
C GLU A 348 -7.72 -7.01 -8.41
N ALA A 349 -6.40 -7.03 -8.53
CA ALA A 349 -5.62 -5.80 -8.66
C ALA A 349 -6.08 -4.93 -9.84
N ILE A 350 -6.58 -5.55 -10.92
CA ILE A 350 -7.00 -4.88 -12.17
C ILE A 350 -8.52 -4.73 -12.26
N GLN A 351 -9.29 -5.71 -11.78
CA GLN A 351 -10.75 -5.77 -11.89
C GLN A 351 -11.36 -6.12 -10.54
N LEU A 352 -12.31 -5.33 -10.04
CA LEU A 352 -13.02 -5.64 -8.79
C LEU A 352 -13.89 -6.91 -8.92
N HIS A 353 -13.95 -7.70 -7.86
CA HIS A 353 -14.94 -8.76 -7.77
C HIS A 353 -16.32 -8.19 -7.44
N ARG A 354 -17.36 -8.72 -8.08
CA ARG A 354 -18.76 -8.39 -7.77
C ARG A 354 -19.21 -9.04 -6.46
N GLN A 355 -18.79 -10.29 -6.26
CA GLN A 355 -18.92 -10.98 -4.98
C GLN A 355 -17.81 -10.49 -4.05
N HIS A 356 -18.11 -10.33 -2.78
CA HIS A 356 -17.17 -9.82 -1.78
C HIS A 356 -16.55 -8.45 -2.14
N LEU A 357 -17.35 -7.56 -2.77
CA LEU A 357 -16.89 -6.27 -3.24
C LEU A 357 -16.29 -5.43 -2.11
N LEU A 358 -14.99 -5.15 -2.21
CA LEU A 358 -14.20 -4.39 -1.22
C LEU A 358 -14.32 -4.91 0.23
N GLU A 359 -14.62 -6.20 0.39
CA GLU A 359 -14.59 -6.86 1.69
C GLU A 359 -13.16 -7.17 2.12
N ASP A 360 -12.96 -7.25 3.44
CA ASP A 360 -11.67 -7.53 4.07
C ASP A 360 -11.48 -9.05 4.25
N VAL A 361 -10.36 -9.56 3.77
CA VAL A 361 -9.95 -10.98 3.88
C VAL A 361 -9.86 -11.44 5.34
N LEU A 362 -9.53 -10.55 6.26
CA LEU A 362 -9.43 -10.90 7.67
C LEU A 362 -10.79 -10.81 8.40
N ARG A 363 -11.88 -10.41 7.73
CA ARG A 363 -13.17 -10.19 8.37
C ARG A 363 -14.32 -11.03 7.79
N SER A 364 -14.49 -11.02 6.45
CA SER A 364 -15.74 -11.50 5.85
C SER A 364 -15.59 -12.34 4.58
N ARG A 365 -14.43 -12.29 3.89
CA ARG A 365 -14.27 -12.98 2.60
C ARG A 365 -13.17 -14.07 2.60
N PRO A 366 -13.20 -15.04 1.68
CA PRO A 366 -12.08 -15.94 1.45
C PRO A 366 -10.87 -15.20 0.86
N VAL A 367 -9.67 -15.82 0.99
CA VAL A 367 -8.41 -15.28 0.42
C VAL A 367 -8.45 -15.22 -1.10
N ILE A 368 -9.00 -16.26 -1.71
CA ILE A 368 -9.13 -16.38 -3.18
C ILE A 368 -10.60 -16.30 -3.54
N VAL A 369 -10.91 -15.41 -4.47
CA VAL A 369 -12.24 -15.23 -5.06
C VAL A 369 -12.09 -15.27 -6.58
N GLY A 370 -12.80 -16.17 -7.25
CA GLY A 370 -12.84 -16.24 -8.70
C GLY A 370 -13.88 -15.30 -9.30
N TYR A 371 -13.77 -14.99 -10.58
CA TYR A 371 -14.77 -14.21 -11.29
C TYR A 371 -15.94 -15.06 -11.78
N ASP A 372 -17.16 -14.51 -11.69
CA ASP A 372 -18.37 -15.13 -12.21
C ASP A 372 -18.49 -15.07 -13.73
N SER A 373 -17.76 -14.15 -14.36
CA SER A 373 -17.85 -13.89 -15.79
C SER A 373 -16.56 -14.24 -16.53
N ALA A 374 -16.66 -15.01 -17.59
CA ALA A 374 -15.54 -15.31 -18.50
C ALA A 374 -14.92 -14.03 -19.12
N ILE A 375 -15.70 -12.95 -19.24
CA ILE A 375 -15.20 -11.66 -19.76
C ILE A 375 -14.04 -11.13 -18.91
N ASN A 376 -14.10 -11.28 -17.59
CA ASN A 376 -13.03 -10.82 -16.70
C ASN A 376 -11.72 -11.57 -17.01
N TYR A 377 -11.77 -12.90 -17.18
CA TYR A 377 -10.58 -13.69 -17.55
C TYR A 377 -10.07 -13.40 -18.97
N ILE A 378 -10.97 -13.09 -19.92
CA ILE A 378 -10.58 -12.66 -21.27
C ILE A 378 -9.83 -11.32 -21.20
N VAL A 379 -10.34 -10.35 -20.44
CA VAL A 379 -9.70 -9.05 -20.23
C VAL A 379 -8.33 -9.22 -19.58
N GLU A 380 -8.23 -10.02 -18.53
CA GLU A 380 -6.97 -10.37 -17.88
C GLU A 380 -5.98 -11.01 -18.85
N GLY A 381 -6.42 -12.02 -19.60
CA GLY A 381 -5.60 -12.71 -20.61
C GLY A 381 -5.05 -11.77 -21.68
N ILE A 382 -5.87 -10.82 -22.18
CA ILE A 382 -5.43 -9.80 -23.14
C ILE A 382 -4.38 -8.88 -22.51
N ILE A 383 -4.58 -8.44 -21.26
CA ILE A 383 -3.62 -7.58 -20.55
C ILE A 383 -2.29 -8.33 -20.33
N LEU A 384 -2.36 -9.59 -19.92
CA LEU A 384 -1.17 -10.44 -19.72
C LEU A 384 -0.42 -10.68 -21.03
N LEU A 385 -1.13 -10.88 -22.14
CA LEU A 385 -0.52 -11.01 -23.46
C LEU A 385 0.21 -9.72 -23.88
N LEU A 386 -0.44 -8.56 -23.73
CA LEU A 386 0.18 -7.27 -24.03
C LEU A 386 1.39 -7.00 -23.12
N PHE A 387 1.31 -7.38 -21.86
CA PHE A 387 2.39 -7.29 -20.88
C PHE A 387 3.58 -8.17 -21.29
N ALA A 388 3.35 -9.44 -21.62
CA ALA A 388 4.38 -10.37 -22.05
C ALA A 388 5.08 -9.91 -23.33
N LEU A 389 4.31 -9.43 -24.33
CA LEU A 389 4.86 -8.83 -25.54
C LEU A 389 5.69 -7.57 -25.21
N GLY A 390 5.21 -6.75 -24.26
CA GLY A 390 5.93 -5.57 -23.78
C GLY A 390 7.28 -5.93 -23.14
N ILE A 391 7.33 -6.98 -22.34
CA ILE A 391 8.58 -7.51 -21.76
C ILE A 391 9.55 -7.92 -22.88
N PHE A 392 9.08 -8.67 -23.85
CA PHE A 392 9.91 -9.13 -24.97
C PHE A 392 10.60 -7.96 -25.71
N PHE A 393 9.86 -6.87 -25.98
CA PHE A 393 10.44 -5.71 -26.66
C PHE A 393 11.24 -4.77 -25.72
N GLY A 394 11.00 -4.83 -24.41
CA GLY A 394 11.61 -3.92 -23.42
C GLY A 394 12.95 -4.38 -22.85
N VAL A 395 13.23 -5.68 -22.75
CA VAL A 395 14.35 -6.26 -21.97
C VAL A 395 15.74 -5.73 -22.33
N ARG A 396 15.93 -5.20 -23.53
CA ARG A 396 17.21 -4.60 -23.97
C ARG A 396 17.40 -3.18 -23.45
N SER A 397 16.39 -2.54 -22.89
CA SER A 397 16.46 -1.18 -22.37
C SER A 397 16.90 -1.19 -20.91
N LYS A 398 17.94 -0.43 -20.58
CA LYS A 398 18.42 -0.27 -19.21
C LYS A 398 17.32 0.29 -18.27
N PHE A 399 16.54 1.24 -18.75
CA PHE A 399 15.42 1.79 -17.99
C PHE A 399 14.31 0.75 -17.76
N PHE A 400 14.02 -0.04 -18.79
CA PHE A 400 13.06 -1.15 -18.66
C PHE A 400 13.51 -2.14 -17.60
N CYS A 401 14.79 -2.58 -17.63
CA CYS A 401 15.35 -3.51 -16.65
C CYS A 401 15.26 -2.96 -15.22
N LEU A 402 15.50 -1.65 -15.02
CA LEU A 402 15.30 -1.02 -13.72
C LEU A 402 13.83 -1.10 -13.27
N SER A 403 12.89 -0.74 -14.16
CA SER A 403 11.45 -0.79 -13.85
C SER A 403 10.98 -2.23 -13.57
N MET A 404 11.51 -3.21 -14.33
CA MET A 404 11.26 -4.63 -14.13
C MET A 404 11.77 -5.10 -12.76
N LEU A 405 12.92 -4.63 -12.31
CA LEU A 405 13.45 -4.98 -10.98
C LEU A 405 12.60 -4.40 -9.85
N PHE A 406 11.97 -3.24 -10.03
CA PHE A 406 10.99 -2.74 -9.05
C PHE A 406 9.82 -3.71 -8.92
N PHE A 407 9.29 -4.18 -10.05
CA PHE A 407 8.22 -5.17 -10.07
C PHE A 407 8.67 -6.51 -9.46
N LEU A 408 9.80 -7.06 -9.94
CA LEU A 408 10.31 -8.35 -9.46
C LEU A 408 10.67 -8.34 -7.97
N PHE A 409 11.10 -7.20 -7.43
CA PHE A 409 11.34 -7.05 -6.00
C PHE A 409 10.04 -7.28 -5.20
N ASP A 410 8.94 -6.68 -5.61
CA ASP A 410 7.65 -6.91 -4.94
C ASP A 410 7.11 -8.32 -5.18
N ILE A 411 7.30 -8.88 -6.37
CA ILE A 411 6.92 -10.29 -6.63
C ILE A 411 7.72 -11.24 -5.74
N ALA A 412 9.02 -11.01 -5.58
CA ALA A 412 9.85 -11.82 -4.67
C ALA A 412 9.40 -11.67 -3.21
N LEU A 413 9.00 -10.47 -2.80
CA LEU A 413 8.54 -10.20 -1.45
C LEU A 413 7.14 -10.81 -1.20
N HIS A 414 6.17 -10.51 -2.08
CA HIS A 414 4.78 -10.85 -1.85
C HIS A 414 4.40 -12.27 -2.30
N ILE A 415 4.86 -12.70 -3.47
CA ILE A 415 4.63 -14.06 -3.96
C ILE A 415 5.72 -15.02 -3.45
N GLY A 416 7.00 -14.64 -3.53
CA GLY A 416 8.12 -15.49 -3.12
C GLY A 416 8.09 -15.78 -1.63
N LEU A 417 8.24 -14.77 -0.79
CA LEU A 417 8.22 -14.90 0.67
C LEU A 417 6.80 -14.98 1.24
N GLY A 418 5.77 -14.68 0.47
CA GLY A 418 4.39 -14.65 0.93
C GLY A 418 4.07 -13.50 1.89
N PHE A 419 4.81 -12.40 1.83
CA PHE A 419 4.59 -11.24 2.69
C PHE A 419 3.28 -10.53 2.32
N GLY A 420 2.24 -10.66 3.15
CA GLY A 420 0.90 -10.14 2.88
C GLY A 420 0.25 -10.75 1.62
N ILE A 421 0.57 -11.98 1.28
CA ILE A 421 0.13 -12.65 0.05
C ILE A 421 -1.39 -12.77 -0.08
N ASN A 422 -2.09 -12.91 1.03
CA ASN A 422 -3.53 -12.99 1.11
C ASN A 422 -4.25 -11.69 0.69
N GLU A 423 -3.54 -10.57 0.69
CA GLU A 423 -4.04 -9.23 0.35
C GLU A 423 -3.14 -8.51 -0.65
N ILE A 424 -2.45 -9.24 -1.53
CA ILE A 424 -1.48 -8.65 -2.47
C ILE A 424 -2.08 -7.55 -3.36
N TYR A 425 -3.37 -7.62 -3.66
CA TYR A 425 -4.08 -6.64 -4.46
C TYR A 425 -4.09 -5.23 -3.82
N ILE A 426 -4.08 -5.08 -2.49
CA ILE A 426 -4.01 -3.75 -1.87
C ILE A 426 -2.68 -3.04 -2.14
N MET A 427 -1.64 -3.79 -2.46
CA MET A 427 -0.28 -3.28 -2.72
C MET A 427 -0.05 -2.93 -4.19
N THR A 428 -1.07 -3.02 -5.05
CA THR A 428 -1.05 -2.77 -6.50
C THR A 428 -0.32 -1.48 -6.89
N ALA A 429 -0.50 -0.42 -6.10
CA ALA A 429 0.15 0.87 -6.32
C ALA A 429 1.70 0.82 -6.23
N HIS A 430 2.29 -0.20 -5.59
CA HIS A 430 3.74 -0.32 -5.44
C HIS A 430 4.45 -0.91 -6.65
N TYR A 431 3.74 -1.66 -7.54
CA TYR A 431 4.40 -2.44 -8.59
C TYR A 431 3.65 -2.49 -9.93
N MET A 432 2.31 -2.36 -9.97
CA MET A 432 1.55 -2.57 -11.21
C MET A 432 1.77 -1.49 -12.27
N PHE A 433 2.36 -0.35 -11.95
CA PHE A 433 2.78 0.64 -12.96
C PHE A 433 3.81 0.07 -13.96
N PHE A 434 4.44 -1.06 -13.64
CA PHE A 434 5.32 -1.75 -14.58
C PHE A 434 4.57 -2.36 -15.77
N VAL A 435 3.31 -2.79 -15.60
CA VAL A 435 2.49 -3.34 -16.69
C VAL A 435 2.34 -2.32 -17.84
N PRO A 436 1.84 -1.09 -17.64
CA PRO A 436 1.79 -0.10 -18.71
C PRO A 436 3.17 0.37 -19.18
N ILE A 437 4.21 0.34 -18.32
CA ILE A 437 5.59 0.61 -18.76
C ILE A 437 6.05 -0.45 -19.76
N ALA A 438 5.76 -1.72 -19.54
CA ALA A 438 6.09 -2.78 -20.49
C ALA A 438 5.32 -2.61 -21.81
N ILE A 439 4.01 -2.36 -21.74
CA ILE A 439 3.18 -2.10 -22.93
C ILE A 439 3.66 -0.85 -23.71
N ALA A 440 4.23 0.14 -23.01
CA ALA A 440 4.82 1.32 -23.68
C ALA A 440 5.99 0.94 -24.61
N PHE A 441 6.80 -0.04 -24.24
CA PHE A 441 7.87 -0.54 -25.11
C PHE A 441 7.31 -1.34 -26.31
N LEU A 442 6.21 -2.07 -26.14
CA LEU A 442 5.48 -2.68 -27.26
C LEU A 442 4.99 -1.58 -28.23
N LEU A 443 4.26 -0.57 -27.74
CA LEU A 443 3.75 0.52 -28.59
C LEU A 443 4.87 1.27 -29.33
N ARG A 444 6.02 1.47 -28.66
CA ARG A 444 7.19 2.09 -29.30
C ARG A 444 7.72 1.29 -30.50
N HIS A 445 7.56 -0.03 -30.47
CA HIS A 445 8.07 -0.94 -31.50
C HIS A 445 7.11 -1.11 -32.68
N LEU A 446 5.80 -1.11 -32.41
CA LEU A 446 4.76 -1.32 -33.41
C LEU A 446 4.66 -0.17 -34.42
N ARG A 447 4.22 -0.50 -35.66
CA ARG A 447 3.99 0.45 -36.76
C ARG A 447 2.71 0.11 -37.53
N GLY A 448 2.18 1.07 -38.27
CA GLY A 448 1.07 0.88 -39.19
C GLY A 448 -0.17 0.23 -38.54
N LYS A 449 -0.71 -0.80 -39.19
CA LYS A 449 -1.94 -1.48 -38.75
C LYS A 449 -1.81 -2.14 -37.37
N SER A 450 -0.66 -2.74 -37.04
CA SER A 450 -0.45 -3.37 -35.74
C SER A 450 -0.45 -2.37 -34.57
N LEU A 451 0.11 -1.17 -34.80
CA LEU A 451 0.03 -0.09 -33.82
C LEU A 451 -1.42 0.40 -33.62
N SER A 452 -2.16 0.57 -34.75
CA SER A 452 -3.57 0.96 -34.67
C SER A 452 -4.41 -0.07 -33.93
N LEU A 453 -4.23 -1.36 -34.23
CA LEU A 453 -4.94 -2.45 -33.54
C LEU A 453 -4.63 -2.45 -32.04
N CYS A 454 -3.35 -2.35 -31.66
CA CYS A 454 -2.96 -2.33 -30.24
C CYS A 454 -3.56 -1.12 -29.49
N ARG A 455 -3.61 0.06 -30.13
CA ARG A 455 -4.29 1.25 -29.57
C ARG A 455 -5.79 1.01 -29.40
N SER A 456 -6.47 0.42 -30.40
CA SER A 456 -7.90 0.12 -30.30
C SER A 456 -8.20 -0.85 -29.17
N VAL A 457 -7.37 -1.89 -28.98
CA VAL A 457 -7.49 -2.83 -27.87
C VAL A 457 -7.30 -2.11 -26.54
N LEU A 458 -6.26 -1.28 -26.39
CA LEU A 458 -6.02 -0.51 -25.17
C LEU A 458 -7.14 0.49 -24.85
N ILE A 459 -7.73 1.14 -25.88
CA ILE A 459 -8.89 2.02 -25.70
C ILE A 459 -10.08 1.21 -25.18
N GLY A 460 -10.37 0.05 -25.79
CA GLY A 460 -11.45 -0.84 -25.35
C GLY A 460 -11.25 -1.33 -23.92
N LEU A 461 -10.03 -1.78 -23.57
CA LEU A 461 -9.69 -2.21 -22.21
C LEU A 461 -9.83 -1.06 -21.20
N THR A 462 -9.33 0.12 -21.53
CA THR A 462 -9.42 1.30 -20.65
C THR A 462 -10.87 1.69 -20.40
N PHE A 463 -11.68 1.74 -21.45
CA PHE A 463 -13.10 2.06 -21.34
C PHE A 463 -13.84 1.00 -20.50
N TYR A 464 -13.60 -0.28 -20.78
CA TYR A 464 -14.18 -1.37 -20.00
C TYR A 464 -13.82 -1.26 -18.52
N LEU A 465 -12.52 -1.12 -18.19
CA LEU A 465 -12.05 -1.08 -16.81
C LEU A 465 -12.58 0.14 -16.05
N ILE A 466 -12.57 1.33 -16.66
CA ILE A 466 -13.14 2.55 -16.04
C ILE A 466 -14.63 2.34 -15.75
N THR A 467 -15.38 1.79 -16.72
CA THR A 467 -16.82 1.58 -16.55
C THR A 467 -17.10 0.50 -15.52
N TYR A 468 -16.43 -0.66 -15.63
CA TYR A 468 -16.64 -1.79 -14.74
C TYR A 468 -16.23 -1.49 -13.30
N ASN A 469 -15.00 -1.07 -13.08
CA ASN A 469 -14.49 -0.75 -11.74
C ASN A 469 -15.18 0.50 -11.17
N GLY A 470 -15.37 1.53 -11.99
CA GLY A 470 -16.06 2.75 -11.60
C GLY A 470 -17.49 2.49 -11.13
N ALA A 471 -18.28 1.73 -11.89
CA ALA A 471 -19.65 1.39 -11.51
C ALA A 471 -19.71 0.63 -10.18
N LEU A 472 -18.80 -0.33 -9.95
CA LEU A 472 -18.73 -1.07 -8.70
C LEU A 472 -18.29 -0.19 -7.53
N LEU A 473 -17.30 0.70 -7.72
CA LEU A 473 -16.89 1.67 -6.71
C LEU A 473 -18.02 2.65 -6.35
N PHE A 474 -18.69 3.22 -7.34
CA PHE A 474 -19.85 4.09 -7.11
C PHE A 474 -20.94 3.36 -6.33
N ARG A 475 -21.29 2.15 -6.73
CA ARG A 475 -22.28 1.34 -6.02
C ARG A 475 -21.91 1.12 -4.56
N TYR A 476 -20.64 0.74 -4.29
CA TYR A 476 -20.16 0.49 -2.93
C TYR A 476 -20.11 1.76 -2.08
N MET A 477 -19.69 2.88 -2.65
CA MET A 477 -19.53 4.14 -1.89
C MET A 477 -20.83 4.85 -1.62
N LEU A 478 -21.86 4.67 -2.46
CA LEU A 478 -23.17 5.32 -2.29
C LEU A 478 -24.22 4.41 -1.62
N SER A 479 -23.93 3.14 -1.38
CA SER A 479 -24.72 2.25 -0.51
C SER A 479 -24.35 2.48 0.95
#